data_a1bda47d567b9e2f1636fc9f2aab3a84
#
_entry.id   a1bda47d567b9e2f1636fc9f2aab3a84
#
_cell.length_a   1.000
_cell.length_b   1.000
_cell.length_c   1.000
_cell.angle_alpha   90.00
_cell.angle_beta   90.00
_cell.angle_gamma   90.00
#
_symmetry.space_group_name_H-M   'P 1'
#
loop_
_entity.id
_entity.type
_entity.pdbx_description
1 polymer ?
#
loop_
_entity_poly.entity_id
_entity_poly.type
_entity_poly.pdbx_seq_one_letter_code
_entity_poly.pdbx_strand_id
1 'polypeptide(L)'
;MKAGIRVRVGLLLIAAAFVLVIPVSAQQLAKRLILKDGSYQLATKWEVKGDRVRYLSAERNEWEELPNSLVDWPATEKFEKDRAVGAPAPEAVELDKEMEAERRAEEAKTPEVAPGLHLPDDGGMLLLDTFQTQPQLVLLQQNTGELNRNRKTNILRSAVIPTASSKQTIELDGLHASVQVHATLPAIYVSVDREQASIPPSQPGQQKPQQPMQPEQPWDRFHIVRAQSKKGKRIIGDIKISPLGKASQEQNLVLTNAQRLTGGWVKVTPVSALEPGEYAVVEMLGTQGMNTYVWDFGVNPAAPANATAIKPEQPVQPPH
;
A
#
# COMPACT_ATOMS: atom_id res chain seq x y z
N MET A 1 -66.13 -42.21 30.71
CA MET A 1 -65.68 -43.01 31.84
C MET A 1 -64.17 -42.76 32.02
N LYS A 2 -63.80 -42.31 33.21
CA LYS A 2 -62.48 -42.16 33.84
C LYS A 2 -61.42 -41.34 33.06
N ALA A 3 -61.42 -40.02 33.33
CA ALA A 3 -60.32 -39.09 33.14
C ALA A 3 -59.18 -39.41 34.10
N GLY A 4 -57.97 -39.52 33.57
CA GLY A 4 -56.70 -39.59 34.32
C GLY A 4 -55.99 -38.31 34.30
N ILE A 5 -56.06 -37.49 35.37
CA ILE A 5 -55.30 -36.28 35.60
C ILE A 5 -53.87 -36.70 35.89
N ARG A 6 -52.92 -36.33 35.02
CA ARG A 6 -51.48 -36.42 35.29
C ARG A 6 -50.99 -35.03 35.74
N VAL A 7 -50.80 -34.92 37.03
CA VAL A 7 -50.11 -33.81 37.67
C VAL A 7 -48.65 -33.93 37.29
N ARG A 8 -48.15 -32.95 36.51
CA ARG A 8 -46.71 -32.75 36.27
C ARG A 8 -46.18 -31.79 37.31
N VAL A 9 -45.45 -32.30 38.27
CA VAL A 9 -44.66 -31.52 39.22
C VAL A 9 -43.51 -30.89 38.42
N GLY A 10 -43.63 -29.59 38.20
CA GLY A 10 -42.53 -28.76 37.65
C GLY A 10 -41.51 -28.52 38.73
N LEU A 11 -40.35 -29.15 38.59
CA LEU A 11 -39.21 -28.86 39.45
C LEU A 11 -38.62 -27.51 39.01
N LEU A 12 -38.86 -26.46 39.79
CA LEU A 12 -38.27 -25.14 39.67
C LEU A 12 -36.83 -25.24 40.16
N LEU A 13 -35.88 -25.39 39.23
CA LEU A 13 -34.46 -25.22 39.47
C LEU A 13 -34.18 -23.72 39.53
N ILE A 14 -34.14 -23.17 40.73
CA ILE A 14 -33.59 -21.83 41.01
C ILE A 14 -32.07 -21.98 40.90
N ALA A 15 -31.54 -21.67 39.72
CA ALA A 15 -30.11 -21.45 39.55
C ALA A 15 -29.76 -20.14 40.23
N ALA A 16 -29.27 -20.20 41.44
CA ALA A 16 -28.65 -19.04 42.13
C ALA A 16 -27.39 -18.71 41.36
N ALA A 17 -27.49 -17.69 40.47
CA ALA A 17 -26.34 -17.05 39.87
C ALA A 17 -25.55 -16.34 40.96
N PHE A 18 -24.52 -17.02 41.46
CA PHE A 18 -23.52 -16.45 42.32
C PHE A 18 -22.72 -15.51 41.43
N VAL A 19 -23.15 -14.25 41.33
CA VAL A 19 -22.34 -13.16 40.73
C VAL A 19 -21.12 -13.01 41.62
N LEU A 20 -20.02 -13.61 41.25
CA LEU A 20 -18.70 -13.32 41.80
C LEU A 20 -18.42 -11.87 41.46
N VAL A 21 -18.76 -10.97 42.36
CA VAL A 21 -18.26 -9.59 42.34
C VAL A 21 -16.77 -9.72 42.66
N ILE A 22 -15.95 -9.93 41.63
CA ILE A 22 -14.52 -9.72 41.74
C ILE A 22 -14.39 -8.21 42.03
N PRO A 23 -13.89 -7.81 43.22
CA PRO A 23 -13.57 -6.40 43.39
C PRO A 23 -12.53 -6.08 42.32
N VAL A 24 -12.94 -5.34 41.30
CA VAL A 24 -12.00 -4.60 40.45
C VAL A 24 -11.35 -3.64 41.44
N SER A 25 -10.25 -4.08 42.03
CA SER A 25 -9.31 -3.20 42.70
C SER A 25 -8.98 -2.18 41.63
N ALA A 26 -9.58 -0.99 41.75
CA ALA A 26 -9.17 0.15 40.95
C ALA A 26 -7.67 0.23 41.17
N GLN A 27 -6.89 -0.23 40.18
CA GLN A 27 -5.45 -0.11 40.21
C GLN A 27 -5.19 1.36 40.40
N GLN A 28 -4.82 1.71 41.60
CA GLN A 28 -4.46 3.10 41.90
C GLN A 28 -3.32 3.41 40.94
N LEU A 29 -3.64 4.18 39.91
CA LEU A 29 -2.72 4.56 38.86
C LEU A 29 -1.46 5.08 39.54
N ALA A 30 -0.35 4.40 39.34
CA ALA A 30 0.92 4.76 39.91
C ALA A 30 1.24 6.23 39.58
N LYS A 31 1.61 6.99 40.59
CA LYS A 31 2.05 8.38 40.49
C LYS A 31 3.56 8.43 40.33
N ARG A 32 4.06 9.50 39.75
CA ARG A 32 5.50 9.70 39.64
C ARG A 32 5.99 10.65 40.73
N LEU A 33 6.93 10.18 41.51
CA LEU A 33 7.70 11.01 42.43
C LEU A 33 8.98 11.39 41.72
N ILE A 34 9.06 12.60 41.17
CA ILE A 34 10.14 13.06 40.31
C ILE A 34 11.30 13.55 41.16
N LEU A 35 12.52 13.17 40.80
CA LEU A 35 13.75 13.56 41.49
C LEU A 35 14.45 14.70 40.74
N LYS A 36 15.33 15.42 41.44
CA LYS A 36 16.05 16.59 40.88
C LYS A 36 17.04 16.24 39.78
N ASP A 37 17.42 14.99 39.65
CA ASP A 37 18.27 14.48 38.57
C ASP A 37 17.45 14.10 37.30
N GLY A 38 16.13 14.32 37.33
CA GLY A 38 15.21 13.98 36.25
C GLY A 38 14.69 12.54 36.30
N SER A 39 15.22 11.68 37.15
CA SER A 39 14.68 10.33 37.35
C SER A 39 13.36 10.38 38.16
N TYR A 40 12.65 9.26 38.22
CA TYR A 40 11.40 9.19 39.00
C TYR A 40 11.24 7.83 39.66
N GLN A 41 10.43 7.80 40.75
CA GLN A 41 9.95 6.59 41.39
C GLN A 41 8.45 6.44 41.15
N LEU A 42 8.03 5.24 40.79
CA LEU A 42 6.60 4.91 40.68
C LEU A 42 6.04 4.59 42.04
N ALA A 43 5.13 5.43 42.53
CA ALA A 43 4.54 5.32 43.85
C ALA A 43 3.01 5.31 43.77
N THR A 44 2.34 4.46 44.55
CA THR A 44 0.90 4.50 44.71
C THR A 44 0.46 5.62 45.68
N LYS A 45 1.30 5.89 46.66
CA LYS A 45 1.12 6.97 47.65
C LYS A 45 2.44 7.35 48.29
N TRP A 46 2.55 8.53 48.84
CA TRP A 46 3.70 8.98 49.62
C TRP A 46 3.29 9.86 50.80
N GLU A 47 4.18 9.95 51.79
CA GLU A 47 4.09 10.76 52.97
C GLU A 47 5.42 11.48 53.20
N VAL A 48 5.35 12.80 53.46
CA VAL A 48 6.52 13.58 53.80
C VAL A 48 6.69 13.55 55.32
N LYS A 49 7.85 13.07 55.84
CA LYS A 49 8.14 13.00 57.26
C LYS A 49 9.50 13.71 57.51
N GLY A 50 9.41 15.00 57.81
CA GLY A 50 10.58 15.81 58.06
C GLY A 50 11.50 15.92 56.86
N ASP A 51 12.71 15.40 56.99
CA ASP A 51 13.73 15.38 55.91
C ASP A 51 13.65 14.18 54.99
N ARG A 52 12.66 13.28 55.18
CA ARG A 52 12.46 12.08 54.37
C ARG A 52 11.05 12.03 53.75
N VAL A 53 11.00 11.43 52.58
CA VAL A 53 9.74 11.05 51.92
C VAL A 53 9.65 9.52 51.93
N ARG A 54 8.60 9.03 52.57
CA ARG A 54 8.24 7.62 52.56
C ARG A 54 7.19 7.38 51.47
N TYR A 55 7.44 6.46 50.57
CA TYR A 55 6.54 6.16 49.48
C TYR A 55 6.30 4.65 49.35
N LEU A 56 5.09 4.27 48.92
CA LEU A 56 4.76 2.89 48.59
C LEU A 56 5.09 2.66 47.12
N SER A 57 6.14 1.91 46.87
CA SER A 57 6.58 1.56 45.51
C SER A 57 5.49 0.81 44.77
N ALA A 58 5.10 1.28 43.55
CA ALA A 58 4.13 0.60 42.72
C ALA A 58 4.67 -0.69 42.10
N GLU A 59 5.99 -0.80 41.98
CA GLU A 59 6.67 -1.96 41.38
C GLU A 59 6.87 -3.09 42.39
N ARG A 60 7.33 -2.74 43.60
CA ARG A 60 7.68 -3.68 44.65
C ARG A 60 6.59 -3.90 45.68
N ASN A 61 5.58 -3.02 45.72
CA ASN A 61 4.51 -3.00 46.70
C ASN A 61 5.04 -2.94 48.15
N GLU A 62 6.18 -2.30 48.35
CA GLU A 62 6.85 -2.13 49.64
C GLU A 62 7.03 -0.65 49.93
N TRP A 63 7.10 -0.33 51.22
CA TRP A 63 7.39 1.03 51.68
C TRP A 63 8.90 1.29 51.61
N GLU A 64 9.25 2.30 50.85
CA GLU A 64 10.62 2.79 50.69
C GLU A 64 10.72 4.24 51.16
N GLU A 65 11.95 4.66 51.40
CA GLU A 65 12.23 6.02 51.86
C GLU A 65 13.39 6.63 51.07
N LEU A 66 13.26 7.92 50.78
CA LEU A 66 14.32 8.70 50.18
C LEU A 66 14.41 10.10 50.86
N PRO A 67 15.55 10.78 50.74
CA PRO A 67 15.67 12.15 51.26
C PRO A 67 14.75 13.11 50.57
N ASN A 68 14.01 13.93 51.30
CA ASN A 68 13.12 14.95 50.75
C ASN A 68 13.90 15.95 49.86
N SER A 69 15.16 16.20 50.16
CA SER A 69 16.02 17.09 49.38
C SER A 69 16.27 16.62 47.93
N LEU A 70 16.07 15.34 47.65
CA LEU A 70 16.18 14.77 46.27
C LEU A 70 14.93 14.91 45.43
N VAL A 71 13.79 15.16 46.07
CA VAL A 71 12.51 15.29 45.33
C VAL A 71 12.39 16.65 44.70
N ASP A 72 11.97 16.66 43.43
CA ASP A 72 11.49 17.85 42.74
C ASP A 72 9.97 17.95 42.87
N TRP A 73 9.53 18.63 43.89
CA TRP A 73 8.10 18.81 44.15
C TRP A 73 7.38 19.59 43.07
N PRO A 74 7.92 20.71 42.53
CA PRO A 74 7.31 21.42 41.40
C PRO A 74 7.09 20.54 40.18
N ALA A 75 8.08 19.73 39.80
CA ALA A 75 7.94 18.81 38.69
C ALA A 75 6.96 17.67 38.97
N THR A 76 6.96 17.13 40.20
CA THR A 76 6.00 16.12 40.66
C THR A 76 4.56 16.61 40.60
N GLU A 77 4.30 17.79 41.12
CA GLU A 77 2.95 18.40 41.14
C GLU A 77 2.49 18.76 39.72
N LYS A 78 3.39 19.29 38.89
CA LYS A 78 3.07 19.59 37.51
C LYS A 78 2.68 18.31 36.74
N PHE A 79 3.46 17.24 36.89
CA PHE A 79 3.16 15.97 36.25
C PHE A 79 1.81 15.41 36.64
N GLU A 80 1.46 15.45 37.96
CA GLU A 80 0.17 14.96 38.44
C GLU A 80 -0.98 15.84 37.93
N LYS A 81 -0.79 17.15 37.84
CA LYS A 81 -1.76 18.09 37.28
C LYS A 81 -2.00 17.84 35.78
N ASP A 82 -0.92 17.71 35.00
CA ASP A 82 -0.98 17.45 33.56
C ASP A 82 -1.66 16.10 33.29
N ARG A 83 -1.36 15.09 34.07
CA ARG A 83 -2.00 13.78 34.01
C ARG A 83 -3.50 13.85 34.36
N ALA A 84 -3.88 14.65 35.35
CA ALA A 84 -5.28 14.79 35.74
C ALA A 84 -6.16 15.39 34.64
N VAL A 85 -5.58 16.19 33.73
CA VAL A 85 -6.26 16.74 32.55
C VAL A 85 -6.06 15.88 31.30
N GLY A 86 -5.48 14.68 31.43
CA GLY A 86 -5.29 13.74 30.31
C GLY A 86 -4.14 14.08 29.38
N ALA A 87 -3.21 14.94 29.80
CA ALA A 87 -2.03 15.22 28.98
C ALA A 87 -1.15 13.97 28.84
N PRO A 88 -0.59 13.71 27.64
CA PRO A 88 0.31 12.56 27.43
C PRO A 88 1.57 12.71 28.27
N ALA A 89 2.15 11.57 28.66
CA ALA A 89 3.43 11.55 29.38
C ALA A 89 4.54 12.16 28.51
N PRO A 90 5.52 12.89 29.08
CA PRO A 90 6.60 13.51 28.31
C PRO A 90 7.34 12.52 27.39
N GLU A 91 7.57 11.31 27.87
CA GLU A 91 8.24 10.25 27.07
C GLU A 91 7.40 9.81 25.86
N ALA A 92 6.07 9.80 25.98
CA ALA A 92 5.19 9.49 24.87
C ALA A 92 5.27 10.58 23.80
N VAL A 93 5.35 11.85 24.20
CA VAL A 93 5.51 12.97 23.25
C VAL A 93 6.87 12.93 22.55
N GLU A 94 7.92 12.54 23.26
CA GLU A 94 9.26 12.38 22.64
C GLU A 94 9.27 11.20 21.67
N LEU A 95 8.72 10.06 22.07
CA LEU A 95 8.61 8.89 21.19
C LEU A 95 7.80 9.20 19.92
N ASP A 96 6.68 9.90 20.05
CA ASP A 96 5.87 10.32 18.90
C ASP A 96 6.67 11.23 17.95
N LYS A 97 7.49 12.14 18.49
CA LYS A 97 8.37 13.00 17.69
C LYS A 97 9.46 12.21 16.99
N GLU A 98 10.07 11.24 17.67
CA GLU A 98 11.08 10.36 17.06
C GLU A 98 10.47 9.53 15.95
N MET A 99 9.33 8.90 16.18
CA MET A 99 8.59 8.13 15.18
C MET A 99 8.18 8.99 13.97
N GLU A 100 7.70 10.22 14.21
CA GLU A 100 7.41 11.17 13.12
C GLU A 100 8.68 11.55 12.34
N ALA A 101 9.80 11.78 13.02
CA ALA A 101 11.05 12.12 12.36
C ALA A 101 11.58 10.95 11.52
N GLU A 102 11.48 9.72 12.03
CA GLU A 102 11.85 8.51 11.30
C GLU A 102 10.94 8.30 10.08
N ARG A 103 9.61 8.43 10.24
CA ARG A 103 8.66 8.36 9.14
C ARG A 103 8.97 9.39 8.05
N ARG A 104 9.23 10.66 8.42
CA ARG A 104 9.61 11.70 7.44
C ARG A 104 10.94 11.40 6.75
N ALA A 105 11.89 10.81 7.47
CA ALA A 105 13.16 10.41 6.87
C ALA A 105 13.00 9.24 5.90
N GLU A 106 12.07 8.34 6.15
CA GLU A 106 11.71 7.25 5.24
C GLU A 106 10.95 7.77 4.01
N GLU A 107 9.93 8.60 4.20
CA GLU A 107 9.19 9.26 3.13
C GLU A 107 10.11 10.05 2.20
N ALA A 108 11.14 10.72 2.75
CA ALA A 108 12.14 11.43 1.94
C ALA A 108 13.01 10.52 1.04
N LYS A 109 13.03 9.21 1.30
CA LYS A 109 13.71 8.23 0.43
C LYS A 109 12.87 7.85 -0.78
N THR A 110 11.57 8.06 -0.75
CA THR A 110 10.65 7.75 -1.83
C THR A 110 10.33 8.98 -2.66
N PRO A 111 10.17 8.85 -3.99
CA PRO A 111 9.85 10.00 -4.82
C PRO A 111 8.48 10.59 -4.48
N GLU A 112 8.43 11.89 -4.27
CA GLU A 112 7.19 12.65 -4.26
C GLU A 112 6.70 12.85 -5.70
N VAL A 113 5.47 12.46 -5.98
CA VAL A 113 4.87 12.49 -7.33
C VAL A 113 3.84 13.61 -7.51
N ALA A 114 3.30 14.09 -6.41
CA ALA A 114 2.46 15.27 -6.30
C ALA A 114 2.56 15.80 -4.86
N PRO A 115 2.19 17.06 -4.58
CA PRO A 115 2.31 17.62 -3.24
C PRO A 115 1.66 16.74 -2.15
N GLY A 116 2.46 16.26 -1.21
CA GLY A 116 2.05 15.36 -0.13
C GLY A 116 1.69 13.94 -0.59
N LEU A 117 2.15 13.49 -1.74
CA LEU A 117 1.85 12.18 -2.30
C LEU A 117 3.14 11.47 -2.73
N HIS A 118 3.57 10.50 -1.95
CA HIS A 118 4.79 9.73 -2.15
C HIS A 118 4.51 8.33 -2.70
N LEU A 119 5.48 7.78 -3.42
CA LEU A 119 5.42 6.38 -3.85
C LEU A 119 5.72 5.47 -2.65
N PRO A 120 5.04 4.32 -2.51
CA PRO A 120 5.25 3.41 -1.40
C PRO A 120 6.60 2.68 -1.49
N ASP A 121 7.15 2.29 -0.33
CA ASP A 121 8.42 1.57 -0.24
C ASP A 121 8.33 0.10 -0.69
N ASP A 122 7.15 -0.51 -0.54
CA ASP A 122 6.89 -1.90 -0.91
C ASP A 122 6.80 -2.12 -2.43
N GLY A 123 6.93 -1.05 -3.20
CA GLY A 123 6.94 -1.12 -4.66
C GLY A 123 5.54 -1.29 -5.26
N GLY A 124 5.50 -1.78 -6.50
CA GLY A 124 4.27 -2.03 -7.23
C GLY A 124 4.17 -1.28 -8.55
N MET A 125 2.97 -1.24 -9.09
CA MET A 125 2.63 -0.42 -10.26
C MET A 125 1.49 0.52 -9.88
N LEU A 126 1.80 1.81 -9.83
CA LEU A 126 0.84 2.85 -9.43
C LEU A 126 0.57 3.79 -10.60
N LEU A 127 -0.62 4.31 -10.63
CA LEU A 127 -1.06 5.27 -11.63
C LEU A 127 -1.45 6.57 -10.92
N LEU A 128 -0.83 7.68 -11.31
CA LEU A 128 -1.22 9.01 -10.84
C LEU A 128 -2.39 9.50 -11.68
N ASP A 129 -3.49 9.71 -11.03
CA ASP A 129 -4.73 10.24 -11.58
C ASP A 129 -5.06 11.60 -10.94
N THR A 130 -5.98 12.32 -11.54
CA THR A 130 -6.53 13.55 -10.96
C THR A 130 -8.05 13.45 -10.95
N PHE A 131 -8.63 13.35 -9.77
CA PHE A 131 -10.08 13.33 -9.57
C PHE A 131 -10.54 14.58 -8.83
N GLN A 132 -11.50 15.30 -9.42
CA GLN A 132 -12.02 16.57 -8.85
C GLN A 132 -10.90 17.55 -8.44
N THR A 133 -9.91 17.72 -9.31
CA THR A 133 -8.72 18.57 -9.12
C THR A 133 -7.70 18.08 -8.07
N GLN A 134 -7.97 16.97 -7.41
CA GLN A 134 -7.03 16.39 -6.43
C GLN A 134 -6.22 15.27 -7.07
N PRO A 135 -4.88 15.28 -6.93
CA PRO A 135 -4.04 14.17 -7.35
C PRO A 135 -4.27 12.97 -6.43
N GLN A 136 -4.24 11.78 -7.00
CA GLN A 136 -4.37 10.52 -6.28
C GLN A 136 -3.54 9.43 -6.93
N LEU A 137 -2.96 8.53 -6.15
CA LEU A 137 -2.30 7.33 -6.63
C LEU A 137 -3.28 6.15 -6.57
N VAL A 138 -3.33 5.37 -7.64
CA VAL A 138 -4.16 4.17 -7.71
C VAL A 138 -3.26 2.97 -8.01
N LEU A 139 -3.30 1.95 -7.15
CA LEU A 139 -2.57 0.72 -7.36
C LEU A 139 -3.20 -0.08 -8.50
N LEU A 140 -2.42 -0.38 -9.54
CA LEU A 140 -2.82 -1.29 -10.60
C LEU A 140 -2.54 -2.73 -10.18
N GLN A 141 -3.56 -3.58 -10.27
CA GLN A 141 -3.41 -5.00 -9.98
C GLN A 141 -2.89 -5.74 -11.21
N GLN A 142 -2.00 -6.69 -10.97
CA GLN A 142 -1.51 -7.57 -12.02
C GLN A 142 -2.60 -8.59 -12.39
N ASN A 143 -2.92 -8.66 -13.66
CA ASN A 143 -3.86 -9.61 -14.21
C ASN A 143 -3.14 -10.57 -15.18
N THR A 144 -3.56 -11.83 -15.19
CA THR A 144 -3.05 -12.80 -16.13
C THR A 144 -3.88 -12.77 -17.40
N GLY A 145 -3.25 -12.39 -18.52
CA GLY A 145 -3.89 -12.47 -19.83
C GLY A 145 -4.08 -13.93 -20.29
N GLU A 146 -5.30 -14.29 -20.65
CA GLU A 146 -5.57 -15.60 -21.24
C GLU A 146 -5.08 -15.67 -22.68
N LEU A 147 -4.30 -16.71 -23.02
CA LEU A 147 -3.89 -17.00 -24.38
C LEU A 147 -5.01 -17.74 -25.12
N ASN A 148 -5.76 -17.02 -25.93
CA ASN A 148 -6.75 -17.62 -26.81
C ASN A 148 -6.08 -18.15 -28.10
N ARG A 149 -5.95 -19.48 -28.17
CA ARG A 149 -5.39 -20.20 -29.31
C ARG A 149 -6.41 -20.44 -30.41
N ASN A 150 -6.98 -19.49 -31.04
CA ASN A 150 -7.99 -19.57 -32.10
C ASN A 150 -7.87 -20.85 -33.00
N ARG A 151 -7.98 -22.04 -32.41
CA ARG A 151 -7.69 -23.34 -33.05
C ARG A 151 -8.51 -23.57 -34.32
N LYS A 152 -9.85 -23.29 -34.25
CA LYS A 152 -10.75 -23.49 -35.39
C LYS A 152 -10.37 -22.62 -36.58
N THR A 153 -10.09 -21.35 -36.33
CA THR A 153 -9.71 -20.38 -37.38
C THR A 153 -8.31 -20.68 -37.96
N ASN A 154 -7.39 -21.10 -37.09
CA ASN A 154 -6.03 -21.48 -37.53
C ASN A 154 -6.03 -22.78 -38.37
N ILE A 155 -6.87 -23.75 -38.00
CA ILE A 155 -7.04 -24.99 -38.80
C ILE A 155 -7.64 -24.67 -40.18
N LEU A 156 -8.69 -23.86 -40.24
CA LEU A 156 -9.30 -23.44 -41.51
C LEU A 156 -8.30 -22.64 -42.37
N ARG A 157 -7.53 -21.75 -41.77
CA ARG A 157 -6.47 -21.00 -42.49
C ARG A 157 -5.38 -21.91 -43.03
N SER A 158 -4.88 -22.85 -42.24
CA SER A 158 -3.84 -23.79 -42.69
C SER A 158 -4.34 -24.76 -43.76
N ALA A 159 -5.63 -25.09 -43.75
CA ALA A 159 -6.24 -25.92 -44.80
C ALA A 159 -6.36 -25.19 -46.16
N VAL A 160 -6.58 -23.86 -46.12
CA VAL A 160 -6.71 -23.05 -47.36
C VAL A 160 -5.34 -22.49 -47.79
N ILE A 161 -4.49 -22.12 -46.84
CA ILE A 161 -3.17 -21.53 -47.07
C ILE A 161 -2.17 -22.25 -46.17
N PRO A 162 -1.43 -23.27 -46.68
CA PRO A 162 -0.48 -24.05 -45.87
C PRO A 162 0.65 -23.23 -45.21
N THR A 163 0.93 -22.04 -45.74
CA THR A 163 1.96 -21.13 -45.23
C THR A 163 1.37 -20.05 -44.29
N ALA A 164 0.10 -20.16 -43.92
CA ALA A 164 -0.53 -19.16 -43.05
C ALA A 164 0.00 -19.25 -41.60
N SER A 165 0.35 -18.10 -41.04
CA SER A 165 0.70 -17.96 -39.60
C SER A 165 -0.49 -18.28 -38.70
N SER A 166 -0.25 -19.01 -37.64
CA SER A 166 -1.26 -19.15 -36.56
C SER A 166 -1.35 -17.86 -35.74
N LYS A 167 -2.58 -17.48 -35.34
CA LYS A 167 -2.83 -16.30 -34.52
C LYS A 167 -3.27 -16.72 -33.13
N GLN A 168 -2.63 -16.15 -32.13
CA GLN A 168 -3.04 -16.26 -30.73
C GLN A 168 -3.30 -14.84 -30.22
N THR A 169 -4.30 -14.67 -29.37
CA THR A 169 -4.64 -13.38 -28.76
C THR A 169 -4.41 -13.45 -27.26
N ILE A 170 -3.93 -12.35 -26.67
CA ILE A 170 -3.87 -12.15 -25.23
C ILE A 170 -5.13 -11.39 -24.84
N GLU A 171 -5.96 -12.02 -24.01
CA GLU A 171 -7.30 -11.53 -23.67
C GLU A 171 -7.44 -11.36 -22.16
N LEU A 172 -8.12 -10.30 -21.73
CA LEU A 172 -8.61 -10.09 -20.39
C LEU A 172 -10.12 -10.19 -20.38
N ASP A 173 -10.68 -10.76 -19.32
CA ASP A 173 -12.12 -10.85 -19.14
C ASP A 173 -12.73 -9.48 -18.79
N GLY A 174 -14.00 -9.32 -19.17
CA GLY A 174 -14.77 -8.11 -18.93
C GLY A 174 -14.51 -6.99 -19.96
N LEU A 175 -15.44 -6.05 -20.02
CA LEU A 175 -15.38 -4.92 -20.94
C LEU A 175 -14.57 -3.75 -20.41
N HIS A 176 -14.44 -3.65 -19.09
CA HIS A 176 -13.79 -2.53 -18.40
C HIS A 176 -12.79 -3.04 -17.37
N ALA A 177 -11.69 -2.32 -17.21
CA ALA A 177 -10.76 -2.49 -16.11
C ALA A 177 -11.41 -2.03 -14.80
N SER A 178 -10.96 -2.60 -13.69
CA SER A 178 -11.43 -2.20 -12.35
C SER A 178 -11.00 -0.77 -11.99
N VAL A 179 -9.84 -0.34 -12.46
CA VAL A 179 -9.31 1.01 -12.29
C VAL A 179 -9.69 1.84 -13.51
N GLN A 180 -10.39 2.95 -13.28
CA GLN A 180 -10.76 3.91 -14.31
C GLN A 180 -10.16 5.27 -13.95
N VAL A 181 -9.31 5.81 -14.83
CA VAL A 181 -8.65 7.08 -14.57
C VAL A 181 -9.34 8.23 -15.28
N HIS A 182 -9.31 9.39 -14.66
CA HIS A 182 -10.00 10.60 -15.11
C HIS A 182 -9.09 11.48 -15.96
N ALA A 183 -7.77 11.42 -15.66
CA ALA A 183 -6.77 12.15 -16.43
C ALA A 183 -6.48 11.45 -17.78
N THR A 184 -6.44 12.22 -18.84
CA THR A 184 -6.10 11.73 -20.19
C THR A 184 -4.58 11.58 -20.40
N LEU A 185 -3.77 12.18 -19.54
CA LEU A 185 -2.32 12.05 -19.50
C LEU A 185 -1.87 11.46 -18.16
N PRO A 186 -2.23 10.19 -17.86
CA PRO A 186 -1.83 9.58 -16.60
C PRO A 186 -0.31 9.35 -16.56
N ALA A 187 0.28 9.44 -15.38
CA ALA A 187 1.63 8.98 -15.14
C ALA A 187 1.60 7.63 -14.43
N ILE A 188 2.31 6.65 -14.97
CA ILE A 188 2.40 5.32 -14.40
C ILE A 188 3.78 5.17 -13.77
N TYR A 189 3.81 4.72 -12.53
CA TYR A 189 5.03 4.47 -11.76
C TYR A 189 5.19 2.99 -11.55
N VAL A 190 6.33 2.45 -12.00
CA VAL A 190 6.66 1.03 -11.93
C VAL A 190 7.87 0.87 -11.02
N SER A 191 7.74 0.06 -9.99
CA SER A 191 8.90 -0.33 -9.20
C SER A 191 9.68 -1.41 -9.95
N VAL A 192 10.98 -1.17 -10.15
CA VAL A 192 11.90 -2.14 -10.72
C VAL A 192 12.92 -2.53 -9.67
N ASP A 193 13.41 -3.79 -9.71
CA ASP A 193 14.37 -4.27 -8.74
C ASP A 193 15.57 -3.33 -8.60
N ARG A 194 15.90 -2.95 -7.38
CA ARG A 194 17.00 -2.02 -7.08
C ARG A 194 18.34 -2.51 -7.63
N GLU A 195 18.55 -3.83 -7.70
CA GLU A 195 19.77 -4.42 -8.28
C GLU A 195 19.89 -4.15 -9.79
N GLN A 196 18.79 -4.23 -10.54
CA GLN A 196 18.75 -3.88 -11.96
C GLN A 196 18.83 -2.36 -12.19
N ALA A 197 18.38 -1.58 -11.23
CA ALA A 197 18.47 -0.12 -11.27
C ALA A 197 19.90 0.41 -11.03
N SER A 198 20.79 -0.39 -10.46
CA SER A 198 22.16 -0.01 -10.08
C SER A 198 23.19 -0.15 -11.19
N ILE A 199 22.79 -0.57 -12.40
CA ILE A 199 23.69 -0.60 -13.56
C ILE A 199 24.01 0.84 -13.96
N PRO A 200 25.25 1.31 -13.83
CA PRO A 200 25.61 2.68 -14.21
C PRO A 200 25.36 2.87 -15.73
N PRO A 201 24.93 4.08 -16.14
CA PRO A 201 24.75 4.38 -17.55
C PRO A 201 26.08 4.12 -18.30
N SER A 202 26.03 3.28 -19.33
CA SER A 202 27.19 2.96 -20.15
C SER A 202 27.80 4.24 -20.69
N GLN A 203 29.09 4.45 -20.45
CA GLN A 203 29.83 5.62 -20.97
C GLN A 203 29.75 5.62 -22.51
N PRO A 204 29.49 6.79 -23.12
CA PRO A 204 29.48 6.89 -24.58
C PRO A 204 30.89 6.65 -25.13
N GLY A 205 31.09 5.54 -25.83
CA GLY A 205 32.36 5.25 -26.48
C GLY A 205 32.69 3.77 -26.78
N GLN A 206 31.91 2.81 -26.27
CA GLN A 206 32.13 1.41 -26.59
C GLN A 206 31.01 0.89 -27.51
N GLN A 207 31.18 1.05 -28.80
CA GLN A 207 30.38 0.35 -29.80
C GLN A 207 30.69 -1.14 -29.73
N LYS A 208 29.79 -1.95 -29.13
CA LYS A 208 29.75 -3.40 -29.36
C LYS A 208 28.89 -3.71 -30.58
N PRO A 209 29.19 -4.82 -31.31
CA PRO A 209 28.45 -5.17 -32.52
C PRO A 209 26.98 -5.40 -32.21
N GLN A 210 26.12 -4.96 -33.12
CA GLN A 210 24.66 -5.03 -33.07
C GLN A 210 24.19 -6.46 -32.74
N GLN A 211 23.78 -6.66 -31.49
CA GLN A 211 22.92 -7.77 -31.11
C GLN A 211 21.44 -7.34 -31.29
N PRO A 212 20.54 -8.26 -31.68
CA PRO A 212 19.14 -7.91 -31.92
C PRO A 212 18.50 -7.40 -30.65
N MET A 213 17.87 -6.22 -30.77
CA MET A 213 17.03 -5.49 -29.80
C MET A 213 16.72 -6.24 -28.50
N GLN A 214 17.66 -6.20 -27.58
CA GLN A 214 17.31 -6.27 -26.16
C GLN A 214 16.93 -4.84 -25.73
N PRO A 215 15.93 -4.64 -24.88
CA PRO A 215 15.69 -3.33 -24.32
C PRO A 215 17.00 -2.82 -23.72
N GLU A 216 17.49 -1.69 -24.21
CA GLU A 216 18.83 -1.18 -23.88
C GLU A 216 18.92 -0.84 -22.39
N GLN A 217 17.76 -0.71 -21.74
CA GLN A 217 17.66 -0.36 -20.32
C GLN A 217 16.50 -1.14 -19.65
N PRO A 218 16.64 -1.60 -18.41
CA PRO A 218 15.58 -2.33 -17.72
C PRO A 218 14.24 -1.59 -17.60
N TRP A 219 14.28 -0.28 -17.73
CA TRP A 219 13.08 0.58 -17.66
C TRP A 219 12.37 0.77 -19.00
N ASP A 220 13.00 0.49 -20.15
CA ASP A 220 12.37 0.61 -21.46
C ASP A 220 11.45 -0.57 -21.78
N ARG A 221 11.35 -1.55 -20.88
CA ARG A 221 10.53 -2.74 -21.09
C ARG A 221 9.04 -2.55 -20.82
N PHE A 222 8.65 -1.48 -20.14
CA PHE A 222 7.24 -1.21 -19.82
C PHE A 222 6.60 -0.27 -20.83
N HIS A 223 5.52 -0.73 -21.45
CA HIS A 223 4.81 -0.01 -22.50
C HIS A 223 3.31 0.05 -22.20
N ILE A 224 2.65 1.09 -22.68
CA ILE A 224 1.19 1.17 -22.67
C ILE A 224 0.66 0.64 -23.99
N VAL A 225 -0.34 -0.22 -23.94
CA VAL A 225 -1.06 -0.71 -25.13
C VAL A 225 -2.54 -0.36 -24.98
N ARG A 226 -3.15 -0.01 -26.13
CA ARG A 226 -4.62 0.17 -26.19
C ARG A 226 -5.29 -1.18 -26.35
N ALA A 227 -6.20 -1.55 -25.45
CA ALA A 227 -6.99 -2.75 -25.54
C ALA A 227 -8.14 -2.60 -26.53
N GLN A 228 -8.48 -3.67 -27.24
CA GLN A 228 -9.65 -3.73 -28.12
C GLN A 228 -10.76 -4.54 -27.45
N SER A 229 -11.91 -3.92 -27.21
CA SER A 229 -13.07 -4.62 -26.68
C SER A 229 -13.74 -5.47 -27.74
N LYS A 230 -13.87 -6.78 -27.49
CA LYS A 230 -14.51 -7.73 -28.42
C LYS A 230 -15.17 -8.87 -27.66
N LYS A 231 -16.47 -9.09 -27.90
CA LYS A 231 -17.25 -10.23 -27.35
C LYS A 231 -17.11 -10.39 -25.82
N GLY A 232 -17.19 -9.28 -25.08
CA GLY A 232 -17.13 -9.31 -23.62
C GLY A 232 -15.72 -9.43 -23.01
N LYS A 233 -14.69 -9.35 -23.86
CA LYS A 233 -13.28 -9.40 -23.47
C LYS A 233 -12.52 -8.19 -23.99
N ARG A 234 -11.36 -7.91 -23.41
CA ARG A 234 -10.39 -6.91 -23.86
C ARG A 234 -9.19 -7.62 -24.44
N ILE A 235 -8.88 -7.36 -25.69
CA ILE A 235 -7.73 -7.92 -26.41
C ILE A 235 -6.56 -6.96 -26.25
N ILE A 236 -5.50 -7.42 -25.59
CA ILE A 236 -4.31 -6.62 -25.28
C ILE A 236 -3.27 -6.72 -26.43
N GLY A 237 -3.13 -7.89 -27.04
CA GLY A 237 -2.20 -8.09 -28.14
C GLY A 237 -2.44 -9.38 -28.88
N ASP A 238 -1.83 -9.45 -30.07
CA ASP A 238 -1.88 -10.61 -30.94
C ASP A 238 -0.47 -11.20 -31.13
N ILE A 239 -0.35 -12.50 -30.99
CA ILE A 239 0.87 -13.24 -31.34
C ILE A 239 0.62 -13.99 -32.64
N LYS A 240 1.42 -13.71 -33.68
CA LYS A 240 1.45 -14.46 -34.92
C LYS A 240 2.64 -15.41 -34.91
N ILE A 241 2.39 -16.68 -35.15
CA ILE A 241 3.42 -17.71 -35.23
C ILE A 241 3.49 -18.13 -36.70
N SER A 242 4.64 -17.90 -37.35
CA SER A 242 4.89 -18.35 -38.72
C SER A 242 4.99 -19.86 -38.79
N PRO A 243 4.80 -20.49 -39.98
CA PRO A 243 4.98 -21.92 -40.16
C PRO A 243 6.40 -22.43 -39.79
N LEU A 244 7.39 -21.53 -39.81
CA LEU A 244 8.78 -21.80 -39.41
C LEU A 244 9.02 -21.60 -37.90
N GLY A 245 7.95 -21.43 -37.12
CA GLY A 245 8.02 -21.24 -35.65
C GLY A 245 8.45 -19.84 -35.19
N LYS A 246 8.67 -18.88 -36.10
CA LYS A 246 8.96 -17.49 -35.69
C LYS A 246 7.70 -16.84 -35.16
N ALA A 247 7.75 -16.37 -33.93
CA ALA A 247 6.70 -15.58 -33.34
C ALA A 247 6.90 -14.09 -33.63
N SER A 248 5.84 -13.38 -33.96
CA SER A 248 5.80 -11.92 -34.03
C SER A 248 4.56 -11.44 -33.26
N GLN A 249 4.67 -10.31 -32.59
CA GLN A 249 3.58 -9.73 -31.84
C GLN A 249 3.09 -8.46 -32.51
N GLU A 250 1.78 -8.32 -32.56
CA GLU A 250 1.11 -7.09 -32.96
C GLU A 250 0.34 -6.56 -31.74
N GLN A 251 0.67 -5.38 -31.31
CA GLN A 251 -0.05 -4.66 -30.25
C GLN A 251 -0.26 -3.19 -30.67
N ASN A 252 -1.31 -2.59 -30.17
CA ASN A 252 -1.55 -1.16 -30.33
C ASN A 252 -0.74 -0.38 -29.29
N LEU A 253 0.55 -0.24 -29.54
CA LEU A 253 1.47 0.49 -28.66
C LEU A 253 1.12 1.97 -28.66
N VAL A 254 1.03 2.53 -27.48
CA VAL A 254 1.00 3.96 -27.23
C VAL A 254 2.43 4.47 -27.13
N LEU A 255 2.74 5.57 -27.80
CA LEU A 255 4.06 6.21 -27.65
C LEU A 255 4.18 6.75 -26.22
N THR A 256 5.23 6.33 -25.53
CA THR A 256 5.50 6.68 -24.14
C THR A 256 6.91 7.21 -23.95
N ASN A 257 7.06 8.06 -22.94
CA ASN A 257 8.35 8.43 -22.38
C ASN A 257 8.57 7.67 -21.09
N ALA A 258 9.74 7.08 -20.92
CA ALA A 258 10.16 6.45 -19.67
C ALA A 258 11.24 7.30 -18.99
N GLN A 259 11.10 7.53 -17.70
CA GLN A 259 12.03 8.30 -16.88
C GLN A 259 12.36 7.54 -15.61
N ARG A 260 13.65 7.33 -15.34
CA ARG A 260 14.10 6.74 -14.08
C ARG A 260 13.98 7.77 -12.94
N LEU A 261 13.46 7.32 -11.82
CA LEU A 261 13.38 8.08 -10.57
C LEU A 261 14.29 7.43 -9.50
N THR A 262 14.43 8.10 -8.37
CA THR A 262 15.10 7.55 -7.19
C THR A 262 14.31 6.37 -6.60
N GLY A 263 14.94 5.56 -5.73
CA GLY A 263 14.26 4.44 -5.05
C GLY A 263 13.90 3.25 -5.93
N GLY A 264 14.46 3.15 -7.16
CA GLY A 264 14.15 2.03 -8.06
C GLY A 264 12.83 2.17 -8.82
N TRP A 265 12.32 3.39 -8.96
CA TRP A 265 11.10 3.67 -9.69
C TRP A 265 11.35 4.14 -11.12
N VAL A 266 10.43 3.78 -12.01
CA VAL A 266 10.36 4.25 -13.38
C VAL A 266 9.01 4.92 -13.61
N LYS A 267 9.03 6.14 -14.13
CA LYS A 267 7.83 6.87 -14.55
C LYS A 267 7.62 6.66 -16.03
N VAL A 268 6.47 6.13 -16.42
CA VAL A 268 6.04 5.95 -17.81
C VAL A 268 4.85 6.88 -18.07
N THR A 269 4.98 7.74 -19.10
CA THR A 269 3.93 8.69 -19.46
C THR A 269 3.62 8.58 -20.96
N PRO A 270 2.36 8.65 -21.38
CA PRO A 270 2.03 8.75 -22.80
C PRO A 270 2.51 10.09 -23.35
N VAL A 271 2.99 10.08 -24.60
CA VAL A 271 3.46 11.30 -25.30
C VAL A 271 2.27 12.22 -25.64
N SER A 272 1.09 11.65 -25.88
CA SER A 272 -0.14 12.36 -26.23
C SER A 272 -1.27 11.92 -25.32
N ALA A 273 -2.28 12.77 -25.16
CA ALA A 273 -3.48 12.45 -24.40
C ALA A 273 -4.11 11.15 -24.91
N LEU A 274 -4.43 10.27 -24.00
CA LEU A 274 -5.14 9.03 -24.28
C LEU A 274 -6.62 9.34 -24.53
N GLU A 275 -7.17 8.72 -25.56
CA GLU A 275 -8.61 8.76 -25.77
C GLU A 275 -9.33 7.91 -24.74
N PRO A 276 -10.60 8.22 -24.41
CA PRO A 276 -11.42 7.31 -23.62
C PRO A 276 -11.40 5.89 -24.16
N GLY A 277 -11.19 4.91 -23.28
CA GLY A 277 -11.07 3.49 -23.66
C GLY A 277 -10.27 2.68 -22.67
N GLU A 278 -10.00 1.43 -23.03
CA GLU A 278 -9.30 0.49 -22.16
C GLU A 278 -7.84 0.34 -22.60
N TYR A 279 -6.97 0.21 -21.62
CA TYR A 279 -5.52 0.15 -21.80
C TYR A 279 -4.89 -0.90 -20.87
N ALA A 280 -3.66 -1.27 -21.15
CA ALA A 280 -2.85 -2.05 -20.23
C ALA A 280 -1.39 -1.59 -20.28
N VAL A 281 -0.71 -1.69 -19.15
CA VAL A 281 0.75 -1.68 -19.10
C VAL A 281 1.23 -3.11 -19.31
N VAL A 282 2.13 -3.28 -20.23
CA VAL A 282 2.72 -4.57 -20.60
C VAL A 282 4.22 -4.52 -20.43
N GLU A 283 4.81 -5.65 -20.07
CA GLU A 283 6.24 -5.82 -20.02
C GLU A 283 6.73 -6.56 -21.26
N MET A 284 7.69 -5.97 -21.97
CA MET A 284 8.33 -6.58 -23.13
C MET A 284 9.58 -7.33 -22.70
N LEU A 285 9.65 -8.60 -23.00
CA LEU A 285 10.75 -9.51 -22.64
C LEU A 285 11.75 -9.68 -23.81
N GLY A 286 12.01 -8.62 -24.54
CA GLY A 286 12.89 -8.62 -25.71
C GLY A 286 12.43 -9.61 -26.78
N THR A 287 13.28 -10.56 -27.14
CA THR A 287 12.98 -11.57 -28.18
C THR A 287 11.91 -12.59 -27.79
N GLN A 288 11.58 -12.69 -26.50
CA GLN A 288 10.51 -13.58 -26.01
C GLN A 288 9.12 -12.95 -26.19
N GLY A 289 9.07 -11.66 -26.50
CA GLY A 289 7.84 -10.93 -26.75
C GLY A 289 7.24 -10.32 -25.48
N MET A 290 5.91 -10.18 -25.44
CA MET A 290 5.18 -9.56 -24.35
C MET A 290 4.90 -10.58 -23.24
N ASN A 291 5.10 -10.16 -21.98
CA ASN A 291 4.65 -10.92 -20.82
C ASN A 291 3.12 -11.08 -20.85
N THR A 292 2.61 -12.23 -20.42
CA THR A 292 1.16 -12.47 -20.31
C THR A 292 0.57 -11.82 -19.04
N TYR A 293 1.41 -11.46 -18.09
CA TYR A 293 1.01 -10.65 -16.96
C TYR A 293 0.95 -9.19 -17.35
N VAL A 294 -0.18 -8.56 -17.11
CA VAL A 294 -0.46 -7.18 -17.52
C VAL A 294 -1.14 -6.41 -16.38
N TRP A 295 -1.06 -5.09 -16.42
CA TRP A 295 -1.73 -4.19 -15.48
C TRP A 295 -2.70 -3.31 -16.26
N ASP A 296 -3.97 -3.56 -16.12
CA ASP A 296 -5.00 -2.90 -16.93
C ASP A 296 -5.67 -1.72 -16.24
N PHE A 297 -6.04 -0.74 -17.05
CA PHE A 297 -6.78 0.44 -16.61
C PHE A 297 -7.64 0.96 -17.76
N GLY A 298 -8.70 1.69 -17.41
CA GLY A 298 -9.50 2.44 -18.37
C GLY A 298 -9.23 3.94 -18.25
N VAL A 299 -9.41 4.67 -19.34
CA VAL A 299 -9.48 6.14 -19.33
C VAL A 299 -10.94 6.53 -19.52
N ASN A 300 -11.55 7.07 -18.47
CA ASN A 300 -12.94 7.49 -18.47
C ASN A 300 -13.11 8.72 -17.55
N PRO A 301 -13.11 9.94 -18.11
CA PRO A 301 -13.26 11.15 -17.31
C PRO A 301 -14.57 11.24 -16.51
N ALA A 302 -15.59 10.46 -16.89
CA ALA A 302 -16.89 10.42 -16.21
C ALA A 302 -17.02 9.26 -15.21
N ALA A 303 -15.97 8.49 -14.96
CA ALA A 303 -16.01 7.38 -14.02
C ALA A 303 -16.22 7.85 -12.57
N PRO A 304 -16.78 7.02 -11.69
CA PRO A 304 -16.76 7.28 -10.26
C PRO A 304 -15.34 7.24 -9.71
N ALA A 305 -15.13 7.81 -8.53
CA ALA A 305 -13.85 7.76 -7.83
C ALA A 305 -13.35 6.32 -7.64
N ASN A 306 -12.06 6.09 -7.83
CA ASN A 306 -11.45 4.80 -7.52
C ASN A 306 -11.46 4.54 -6.01
N ALA A 307 -12.02 3.40 -5.60
CA ALA A 307 -12.23 3.08 -4.19
C ALA A 307 -10.90 2.92 -3.40
N THR A 308 -9.84 2.52 -4.08
CA THR A 308 -8.52 2.25 -3.50
C THR A 308 -7.52 3.39 -3.72
N ALA A 309 -8.02 4.58 -4.09
CA ALA A 309 -7.15 5.73 -4.35
C ALA A 309 -6.47 6.24 -3.07
N ILE A 310 -5.16 6.34 -3.11
CA ILE A 310 -4.33 6.97 -2.08
C ILE A 310 -4.34 8.48 -2.36
N LYS A 311 -4.75 9.27 -1.38
CA LYS A 311 -4.84 10.71 -1.46
C LYS A 311 -3.69 11.36 -0.71
N PRO A 312 -3.30 12.61 -1.05
CA PRO A 312 -2.33 13.36 -0.28
C PRO A 312 -2.74 13.48 1.19
N GLU A 313 -1.79 13.33 2.09
CA GLU A 313 -2.02 13.63 3.50
C GLU A 313 -2.39 15.11 3.64
N GLN A 314 -3.53 15.37 4.26
CA GLN A 314 -3.88 16.75 4.60
C GLN A 314 -2.95 17.25 5.70
N PRO A 315 -2.36 18.45 5.56
CA PRO A 315 -1.58 19.02 6.64
C PRO A 315 -2.45 19.09 7.90
N VAL A 316 -1.97 18.50 8.99
CA VAL A 316 -2.62 18.54 10.30
C VAL A 316 -2.77 20.02 10.67
N GLN A 317 -3.99 20.53 10.68
CA GLN A 317 -4.24 21.87 11.21
C GLN A 317 -3.95 21.83 12.72
N PRO A 318 -3.08 22.73 13.22
CA PRO A 318 -2.87 22.81 14.66
C PRO A 318 -4.21 23.09 15.34
N PRO A 319 -4.48 22.49 16.49
CA PRO A 319 -5.70 22.75 17.25
C PRO A 319 -5.76 24.24 17.61
N HIS A 320 -6.89 24.87 17.32
CA HIS A 320 -7.19 26.27 17.63
C HIS A 320 -7.33 26.49 19.14
#